data_8da06adf9c3d170a281c95976f445c77
#
_entry.id   8da06adf9c3d170a281c95976f445c77
#
_cell.length_a   1.000
_cell.length_b   1.000
_cell.length_c   1.000
_cell.angle_alpha   90.00
_cell.angle_beta   90.00
_cell.angle_gamma   90.00
#
_symmetry.space_group_name_H-M   'P 1'
#
loop_
_entity.id
_entity.type
_entity.pdbx_description
1 polymer ?
#
loop_
_entity_poly.entity_id
_entity_poly.type
_entity_poly.pdbx_seq_one_letter_code
_entity_poly.pdbx_strand_id
1 'polypeptide(L)'
;EWRPRRTPQFRLLAQTLPVLFKDSKYAERDVIGDLDIIKNFKHQTIRDFYREWYRTDLEAIAVVGDFDVARMEQRVKEIFSSIPPVENPKPRPFFEIPGHEEIYYCLATDKEVQQSSVSITTILPGMKAEEKQTHQYLKSNLLVTLCNSMIGARIGELMQQPNPPFLGGSIGF
;
A
#
# COMPACT_ATOMS: atom_id res chain seq x y z
N GLU A 1 1.29 16.91 5.42
CA GLU A 1 0.53 15.76 4.84
C GLU A 1 -0.96 15.80 5.15
N TRP A 2 -1.39 16.14 6.35
CA TRP A 2 -2.80 16.21 6.75
C TRP A 2 -3.65 17.17 5.89
N ARG A 3 -3.10 18.30 5.47
CA ARG A 3 -3.86 19.30 4.70
C ARG A 3 -4.35 18.80 3.35
N PRO A 4 -3.53 18.16 2.50
CA PRO A 4 -4.00 17.61 1.23
C PRO A 4 -4.98 16.44 1.40
N ARG A 5 -5.00 15.76 2.55
CA ARG A 5 -5.93 14.66 2.83
C ARG A 5 -7.32 15.08 3.32
N ARG A 6 -7.65 16.37 3.28
CA ARG A 6 -8.99 16.90 3.58
C ARG A 6 -9.90 17.01 2.36
N THR A 7 -9.50 16.44 1.22
CA THR A 7 -10.33 16.45 0.01
C THR A 7 -11.56 15.55 0.17
N PRO A 8 -12.63 15.80 -0.60
CA PRO A 8 -13.83 14.97 -0.61
C PRO A 8 -13.50 13.48 -0.84
N GLN A 9 -12.58 13.19 -1.74
CA GLN A 9 -12.16 11.84 -2.07
C GLN A 9 -11.53 11.11 -0.85
N PHE A 10 -10.71 11.80 -0.06
CA PHE A 10 -10.16 11.22 1.17
C PHE A 10 -11.23 11.02 2.25
N ARG A 11 -12.22 11.89 2.34
CA ARG A 11 -13.34 11.69 3.28
C ARG A 11 -14.22 10.51 2.88
N LEU A 12 -14.43 10.27 1.58
CA LEU A 12 -15.07 9.05 1.09
C LEU A 12 -14.23 7.79 1.38
N LEU A 13 -12.92 7.87 1.10
CA LEU A 13 -12.01 6.76 1.38
C LEU A 13 -12.01 6.38 2.87
N ALA A 14 -12.01 7.36 3.77
CA ALA A 14 -12.10 7.13 5.21
C ALA A 14 -13.38 6.39 5.65
N GLN A 15 -14.48 6.52 4.89
CA GLN A 15 -15.72 5.78 5.12
C GLN A 15 -15.65 4.34 4.56
N THR A 16 -14.93 4.13 3.46
CA THR A 16 -14.87 2.84 2.77
C THR A 16 -13.79 1.89 3.31
N LEU A 17 -12.63 2.41 3.71
CA LEU A 17 -11.51 1.59 4.20
C LEU A 17 -11.87 0.66 5.37
N PRO A 18 -12.62 1.07 6.40
CA PRO A 18 -13.01 0.19 7.50
C PRO A 18 -13.88 -0.99 7.06
N VAL A 19 -14.67 -0.81 6.00
CA VAL A 19 -15.50 -1.88 5.42
C VAL A 19 -14.65 -2.80 4.56
N LEU A 20 -13.80 -2.22 3.70
CA LEU A 20 -12.92 -2.97 2.80
C LEU A 20 -11.92 -3.86 3.55
N PHE A 21 -11.36 -3.35 4.64
CA PHE A 21 -10.34 -4.03 5.44
C PHE A 21 -10.86 -4.53 6.79
N LYS A 22 -12.18 -4.78 6.85
CA LYS A 22 -12.86 -5.25 8.06
C LYS A 22 -12.08 -6.39 8.74
N ASP A 23 -12.09 -6.39 10.07
CA ASP A 23 -11.42 -7.37 10.93
C ASP A 23 -9.89 -7.44 10.78
N SER A 24 -9.28 -6.42 10.16
CA SER A 24 -7.84 -6.28 10.05
C SER A 24 -7.31 -5.01 10.71
N LYS A 25 -6.01 -4.97 11.00
CA LYS A 25 -5.37 -3.74 11.49
C LYS A 25 -5.36 -2.59 10.47
N TYR A 26 -5.55 -2.88 9.20
CA TYR A 26 -5.64 -1.86 8.14
C TYR A 26 -6.96 -1.08 8.21
N ALA A 27 -8.03 -1.67 8.77
CA ALA A 27 -9.29 -0.97 9.03
C ALA A 27 -9.18 0.07 10.14
N GLU A 28 -8.28 -0.16 11.12
CA GLU A 28 -8.16 0.65 12.34
C GLU A 28 -7.04 1.69 12.27
N ARG A 29 -6.08 1.49 11.36
CA ARG A 29 -4.83 2.26 11.33
C ARG A 29 -4.57 2.87 9.97
N ASP A 30 -4.99 4.11 9.79
CA ASP A 30 -4.54 4.90 8.66
C ASP A 30 -3.05 5.23 8.82
N VAL A 31 -2.28 5.11 7.72
CA VAL A 31 -0.84 5.40 7.68
C VAL A 31 -0.49 6.84 8.05
N ILE A 32 -1.44 7.78 7.90
CA ILE A 32 -1.25 9.17 8.34
C ILE A 32 -1.30 9.31 9.88
N GLY A 33 -1.88 8.33 10.55
CA GLY A 33 -2.12 8.34 11.98
C GLY A 33 -3.29 9.22 12.42
N ASP A 34 -3.63 9.11 13.69
CA ASP A 34 -4.65 9.92 14.34
C ASP A 34 -4.08 11.27 14.80
N LEU A 35 -4.79 12.37 14.52
CA LEU A 35 -4.31 13.72 14.80
C LEU A 35 -4.18 14.01 16.31
N ASP A 36 -5.06 13.46 17.12
CA ASP A 36 -5.02 13.66 18.56
C ASP A 36 -3.89 12.85 19.20
N ILE A 37 -3.64 11.65 18.68
CA ILE A 37 -2.46 10.86 19.05
C ILE A 37 -1.19 11.60 18.65
N ILE A 38 -1.10 12.12 17.41
CA ILE A 38 0.07 12.86 16.92
C ILE A 38 0.36 14.11 17.76
N LYS A 39 -0.64 14.80 18.26
CA LYS A 39 -0.46 15.98 19.11
C LYS A 39 -0.06 15.65 20.55
N ASN A 40 -0.46 14.50 21.06
CA ASN A 40 -0.40 14.19 22.49
C ASN A 40 0.47 12.99 22.86
N PHE A 41 1.12 12.32 21.87
CA PHE A 41 1.97 11.16 22.17
C PHE A 41 3.20 11.54 23.01
N LYS A 42 3.68 10.59 23.80
CA LYS A 42 4.91 10.76 24.59
C LYS A 42 6.12 10.62 23.65
N HIS A 43 7.06 11.55 23.71
CA HIS A 43 8.28 11.49 22.90
C HIS A 43 9.07 10.17 23.07
N GLN A 44 9.00 9.58 24.24
CA GLN A 44 9.61 8.29 24.52
C GLN A 44 9.06 7.17 23.62
N THR A 45 7.77 7.18 23.31
CA THR A 45 7.13 6.19 22.42
C THR A 45 7.77 6.15 21.03
N ILE A 46 8.10 7.33 20.45
CA ILE A 46 8.80 7.38 19.16
C ILE A 46 10.24 6.89 19.29
N ARG A 47 10.95 7.26 20.36
CA ARG A 47 12.32 6.78 20.58
C ARG A 47 12.39 5.26 20.73
N ASP A 48 11.43 4.69 21.44
CA ASP A 48 11.34 3.24 21.64
C ASP A 48 10.99 2.54 20.33
N PHE A 49 10.04 3.08 19.55
CA PHE A 49 9.72 2.58 18.21
C PHE A 49 10.94 2.64 17.28
N TYR A 50 11.68 3.75 17.28
CA TYR A 50 12.88 3.89 16.46
C TYR A 50 13.92 2.82 16.82
N ARG A 51 14.23 2.63 18.11
CA ARG A 51 15.18 1.62 18.59
C ARG A 51 14.74 0.20 18.28
N GLU A 52 13.44 -0.07 18.31
CA GLU A 52 12.87 -1.39 18.07
C GLU A 52 12.87 -1.78 16.58
N TRP A 53 12.66 -0.83 15.68
CA TRP A 53 12.39 -1.14 14.27
C TRP A 53 13.43 -0.62 13.28
N TYR A 54 14.20 0.43 13.59
CA TYR A 54 15.30 0.93 12.77
C TYR A 54 16.59 0.23 13.18
N ARG A 55 16.81 -0.95 12.65
CA ARG A 55 17.89 -1.85 13.03
C ARG A 55 18.47 -2.55 11.81
N THR A 56 19.75 -2.91 11.89
CA THR A 56 20.57 -3.40 10.78
C THR A 56 20.06 -4.66 10.11
N ASP A 57 19.34 -5.53 10.82
CA ASP A 57 18.73 -6.75 10.26
C ASP A 57 17.47 -6.47 9.41
N LEU A 58 16.91 -5.24 9.45
CA LEU A 58 15.78 -4.80 8.66
C LEU A 58 16.14 -3.73 7.62
N GLU A 59 17.42 -3.38 7.47
CA GLU A 59 17.91 -2.34 6.57
C GLU A 59 18.76 -2.93 5.46
N ALA A 60 18.73 -2.28 4.30
CA ALA A 60 19.61 -2.57 3.18
C ALA A 60 20.14 -1.26 2.59
N ILE A 61 21.39 -1.27 2.15
CA ILE A 61 22.02 -0.12 1.50
C ILE A 61 22.16 -0.43 0.01
N ALA A 62 21.58 0.40 -0.84
CA ALA A 62 21.77 0.36 -2.27
C ALA A 62 22.46 1.65 -2.75
N VAL A 63 23.59 1.51 -3.43
CA VAL A 63 24.34 2.62 -4.02
C VAL A 63 24.35 2.45 -5.52
N VAL A 64 23.90 3.48 -6.25
CA VAL A 64 23.80 3.46 -7.72
C VAL A 64 24.51 4.71 -8.26
N GLY A 65 25.41 4.54 -9.23
CA GLY A 65 26.14 5.64 -9.85
C GLY A 65 27.35 5.14 -10.65
N ASP A 66 28.15 6.07 -11.12
CA ASP A 66 29.42 5.79 -11.81
C ASP A 66 30.55 5.82 -10.77
N PHE A 67 30.96 4.65 -10.28
CA PHE A 67 32.01 4.51 -9.28
C PHE A 67 32.67 3.11 -9.32
N ASP A 68 33.85 2.99 -8.75
CA ASP A 68 34.48 1.70 -8.51
C ASP A 68 33.74 0.92 -7.42
N VAL A 69 33.19 -0.23 -7.78
CA VAL A 69 32.33 -1.07 -6.91
C VAL A 69 33.10 -1.55 -5.67
N ALA A 70 34.35 -2.00 -5.83
CA ALA A 70 35.12 -2.55 -4.72
C ALA A 70 35.48 -1.46 -3.70
N ARG A 71 35.84 -0.29 -4.17
CA ARG A 71 36.10 0.89 -3.32
C ARG A 71 34.86 1.38 -2.60
N MET A 72 33.71 1.37 -3.27
CA MET A 72 32.46 1.76 -2.66
C MET A 72 32.01 0.75 -1.59
N GLU A 73 32.12 -0.55 -1.87
CA GLU A 73 31.81 -1.60 -0.90
C GLU A 73 32.68 -1.44 0.36
N GLN A 74 33.98 -1.25 0.18
CA GLN A 74 34.89 -1.00 1.30
C GLN A 74 34.46 0.25 2.11
N ARG A 75 34.09 1.33 1.43
CA ARG A 75 33.64 2.56 2.08
C ARG A 75 32.36 2.38 2.87
N VAL A 76 31.40 1.64 2.33
CA VAL A 76 30.15 1.27 3.05
C VAL A 76 30.48 0.45 4.30
N LYS A 77 31.35 -0.55 4.19
CA LYS A 77 31.79 -1.36 5.35
C LYS A 77 32.49 -0.48 6.42
N GLU A 78 33.40 0.41 6.04
CA GLU A 78 34.07 1.32 6.98
C GLU A 78 33.08 2.19 7.76
N ILE A 79 32.05 2.73 7.09
CA ILE A 79 31.08 3.63 7.71
C ILE A 79 30.11 2.88 8.62
N PHE A 80 29.58 1.76 8.16
CA PHE A 80 28.45 1.10 8.81
C PHE A 80 28.84 -0.05 9.75
N SER A 81 30.07 -0.56 9.69
CA SER A 81 30.52 -1.64 10.59
C SER A 81 30.58 -1.25 12.08
N SER A 82 30.54 0.05 12.37
CA SER A 82 30.50 0.53 13.75
C SER A 82 29.12 0.42 14.39
N ILE A 83 28.06 0.16 13.62
CA ILE A 83 26.70 0.00 14.12
C ILE A 83 26.54 -1.45 14.62
N PRO A 84 26.33 -1.65 15.93
CA PRO A 84 26.22 -2.99 16.48
C PRO A 84 24.91 -3.67 16.01
N PRO A 85 24.95 -5.00 15.79
CA PRO A 85 23.71 -5.75 15.55
C PRO A 85 22.83 -5.71 16.81
N VAL A 86 21.51 -5.78 16.59
CA VAL A 86 20.56 -5.84 17.71
C VAL A 86 20.51 -7.26 18.25
N GLU A 87 20.70 -7.42 19.57
CA GLU A 87 20.56 -8.69 20.25
C GLU A 87 19.07 -9.04 20.44
N ASN A 88 18.69 -10.28 20.10
CA ASN A 88 17.31 -10.79 20.21
C ASN A 88 16.26 -9.87 19.56
N PRO A 89 16.39 -9.61 18.24
CA PRO A 89 15.50 -8.70 17.55
C PRO A 89 14.06 -9.19 17.58
N LYS A 90 13.13 -8.30 17.84
CA LYS A 90 11.70 -8.58 17.80
C LYS A 90 11.28 -9.01 16.40
N PRO A 91 10.55 -10.11 16.20
CA PRO A 91 10.11 -10.52 14.88
C PRO A 91 9.19 -9.47 14.27
N ARG A 92 9.34 -9.20 12.97
CA ARG A 92 8.45 -8.31 12.24
C ARG A 92 7.09 -8.99 12.05
N PRO A 93 6.00 -8.47 12.67
CA PRO A 93 4.70 -9.05 12.48
C PRO A 93 4.15 -8.74 11.08
N PHE A 94 3.50 -9.73 10.47
CA PHE A 94 2.69 -9.53 9.29
C PHE A 94 1.22 -9.63 9.70
N PHE A 95 0.41 -8.73 9.17
CA PHE A 95 -1.02 -8.72 9.43
C PHE A 95 -1.73 -9.05 8.14
N GLU A 96 -2.55 -10.09 8.19
CA GLU A 96 -3.36 -10.51 7.06
C GLU A 96 -4.69 -9.75 7.08
N ILE A 97 -5.29 -9.63 5.90
CA ILE A 97 -6.67 -9.20 5.74
C ILE A 97 -7.48 -10.49 5.66
N PRO A 98 -8.39 -10.75 6.61
CA PRO A 98 -9.18 -11.98 6.60
C PRO A 98 -10.02 -12.08 5.31
N GLY A 99 -10.07 -13.26 4.73
CA GLY A 99 -11.04 -13.57 3.67
C GLY A 99 -12.46 -13.62 4.23
N HIS A 100 -13.45 -13.32 3.40
CA HIS A 100 -14.87 -13.40 3.76
C HIS A 100 -15.69 -13.92 2.59
N GLU A 101 -16.76 -14.63 2.89
CA GLU A 101 -17.73 -15.14 1.90
C GLU A 101 -18.92 -14.18 1.71
N GLU A 102 -19.18 -13.36 2.72
CA GLU A 102 -20.27 -12.39 2.70
C GLU A 102 -19.94 -11.17 1.84
N ILE A 103 -20.94 -10.63 1.15
CA ILE A 103 -20.80 -9.39 0.41
C ILE A 103 -20.97 -8.22 1.37
N TYR A 104 -19.95 -7.37 1.48
CA TYR A 104 -20.04 -6.14 2.23
C TYR A 104 -20.48 -4.98 1.33
N TYR A 105 -21.37 -4.16 1.85
CA TYR A 105 -21.87 -2.97 1.16
C TYR A 105 -21.40 -1.73 1.91
N CYS A 106 -20.92 -0.76 1.17
CA CYS A 106 -20.56 0.55 1.71
C CYS A 106 -21.17 1.65 0.84
N LEU A 107 -21.97 2.50 1.47
CA LEU A 107 -22.46 3.74 0.86
C LEU A 107 -21.72 4.90 1.50
N ALA A 108 -20.72 5.44 0.80
CA ALA A 108 -19.99 6.62 1.24
C ALA A 108 -20.55 7.86 0.55
N THR A 109 -20.80 8.92 1.31
CA THR A 109 -21.35 10.17 0.79
C THR A 109 -20.55 11.38 1.27
N ASP A 110 -20.43 12.37 0.42
CA ASP A 110 -19.85 13.68 0.76
C ASP A 110 -20.52 14.79 -0.06
N LYS A 111 -20.85 15.89 0.59
CA LYS A 111 -21.60 17.01 -0.02
C LYS A 111 -20.84 17.76 -1.12
N GLU A 112 -19.53 17.62 -1.19
CA GLU A 112 -18.68 18.29 -2.18
C GLU A 112 -18.40 17.41 -3.39
N VAL A 113 -18.80 16.13 -3.37
CA VAL A 113 -18.64 15.21 -4.49
C VAL A 113 -19.79 15.37 -5.47
N GLN A 114 -19.47 15.67 -6.71
CA GLN A 114 -20.45 15.94 -7.76
C GLN A 114 -20.79 14.72 -8.61
N GLN A 115 -19.96 13.67 -8.55
CA GLN A 115 -20.12 12.47 -9.38
C GLN A 115 -20.36 11.26 -8.50
N SER A 116 -21.28 10.40 -8.94
CA SER A 116 -21.48 9.08 -8.34
C SER A 116 -20.57 8.05 -8.99
N SER A 117 -20.04 7.16 -8.20
CA SER A 117 -19.25 6.01 -8.67
C SER A 117 -19.69 4.73 -7.96
N VAL A 118 -19.56 3.62 -8.64
CA VAL A 118 -19.77 2.28 -8.09
C VAL A 118 -18.49 1.49 -8.30
N SER A 119 -18.01 0.83 -7.25
CA SER A 119 -16.87 -0.07 -7.34
C SER A 119 -17.24 -1.44 -6.77
N ILE A 120 -16.73 -2.49 -7.40
CA ILE A 120 -16.77 -3.86 -6.90
C ILE A 120 -15.32 -4.26 -6.65
N THR A 121 -15.00 -4.63 -5.42
CA THR A 121 -13.65 -4.99 -5.02
C THR A 121 -13.66 -6.40 -4.44
N THR A 122 -12.74 -7.23 -4.94
CA THR A 122 -12.47 -8.56 -4.39
C THR A 122 -11.10 -8.57 -3.75
N ILE A 123 -11.02 -8.99 -2.49
CA ILE A 123 -9.74 -9.16 -1.80
C ILE A 123 -9.20 -10.55 -2.16
N LEU A 124 -8.05 -10.56 -2.81
CA LEU A 124 -7.35 -11.80 -3.13
C LEU A 124 -6.30 -12.12 -2.05
N PRO A 125 -6.00 -13.41 -1.81
CA PRO A 125 -4.93 -13.79 -0.90
C PRO A 125 -3.61 -13.10 -1.28
N GLY A 126 -2.91 -12.57 -0.28
CA GLY A 126 -1.60 -11.96 -0.48
C GLY A 126 -0.58 -12.99 -0.97
N MET A 127 0.20 -12.63 -1.97
CA MET A 127 1.28 -13.48 -2.46
C MET A 127 2.51 -13.36 -1.57
N LYS A 128 3.15 -14.48 -1.24
CA LYS A 128 4.36 -14.52 -0.42
C LYS A 128 5.54 -13.88 -1.13
N ALA A 129 6.51 -13.37 -0.38
CA ALA A 129 7.68 -12.70 -0.94
C ALA A 129 8.50 -13.60 -1.89
N GLU A 130 8.64 -14.88 -1.53
CA GLU A 130 9.35 -15.88 -2.31
C GLU A 130 8.68 -16.14 -3.67
N GLU A 131 7.36 -16.11 -3.72
CA GLU A 131 6.57 -16.31 -4.94
C GLU A 131 6.75 -15.13 -5.91
N LYS A 132 6.94 -13.90 -5.39
CA LYS A 132 7.13 -12.69 -6.19
C LYS A 132 8.46 -12.65 -6.97
N GLN A 133 9.42 -13.49 -6.62
CA GLN A 133 10.73 -13.57 -7.28
C GLN A 133 10.82 -14.69 -8.31
N THR A 134 9.70 -15.20 -8.80
CA THR A 134 9.65 -16.32 -9.74
C THR A 134 9.25 -15.90 -11.16
N HIS A 135 9.67 -16.69 -12.16
CA HIS A 135 9.19 -16.53 -13.54
C HIS A 135 7.67 -16.70 -13.65
N GLN A 136 7.08 -17.55 -12.80
CA GLN A 136 5.63 -17.75 -12.78
C GLN A 136 4.91 -16.46 -12.37
N TYR A 137 5.43 -15.74 -11.37
CA TYR A 137 4.89 -14.44 -10.99
C TYR A 137 4.98 -13.41 -12.14
N LEU A 138 6.13 -13.33 -12.79
CA LEU A 138 6.32 -12.43 -13.93
C LEU A 138 5.32 -12.75 -15.05
N LYS A 139 5.14 -14.03 -15.38
CA LYS A 139 4.16 -14.48 -16.38
C LYS A 139 2.72 -14.12 -15.99
N SER A 140 2.37 -14.34 -14.72
CA SER A 140 1.03 -13.98 -14.19
C SER A 140 0.77 -12.49 -14.28
N ASN A 141 1.73 -11.65 -13.89
CA ASN A 141 1.62 -10.18 -14.00
C ASN A 141 1.48 -9.72 -15.46
N LEU A 142 2.21 -10.33 -16.39
CA LEU A 142 2.07 -10.01 -17.81
C LEU A 142 0.67 -10.35 -18.33
N LEU A 143 0.13 -11.52 -17.97
CA LEU A 143 -1.23 -11.91 -18.34
C LEU A 143 -2.27 -10.94 -17.75
N VAL A 144 -2.14 -10.59 -16.48
CA VAL A 144 -3.00 -9.58 -15.83
C VAL A 144 -2.94 -8.24 -16.55
N THR A 145 -1.74 -7.77 -16.90
CA THR A 145 -1.55 -6.52 -17.65
C THR A 145 -2.23 -6.55 -19.01
N LEU A 146 -2.11 -7.65 -19.74
CA LEU A 146 -2.77 -7.84 -21.03
C LEU A 146 -4.30 -7.86 -20.88
N CYS A 147 -4.83 -8.60 -19.90
CA CYS A 147 -6.27 -8.62 -19.60
C CYS A 147 -6.80 -7.23 -19.27
N ASN A 148 -6.11 -6.49 -18.41
CA ASN A 148 -6.49 -5.12 -18.05
C ASN A 148 -6.50 -4.20 -19.27
N SER A 149 -5.51 -4.31 -20.14
CA SER A 149 -5.44 -3.54 -21.41
C SER A 149 -6.60 -3.86 -22.35
N MET A 150 -6.94 -5.14 -22.52
CA MET A 150 -8.06 -5.57 -23.36
C MET A 150 -9.40 -5.07 -22.82
N ILE A 151 -9.62 -5.19 -21.51
CA ILE A 151 -10.86 -4.70 -20.88
C ILE A 151 -10.91 -3.17 -20.93
N GLY A 152 -9.78 -2.49 -20.70
CA GLY A 152 -9.70 -1.04 -20.84
C GLY A 152 -10.06 -0.54 -22.23
N ALA A 153 -9.61 -1.24 -23.28
CA ALA A 153 -10.00 -0.95 -24.65
C ALA A 153 -11.52 -1.09 -24.88
N ARG A 154 -12.13 -2.16 -24.36
CA ARG A 154 -13.59 -2.36 -24.44
C ARG A 154 -14.38 -1.29 -23.70
N ILE A 155 -13.93 -0.89 -22.52
CA ILE A 155 -14.52 0.23 -21.78
C ILE A 155 -14.42 1.52 -22.61
N GLY A 156 -13.25 1.77 -23.23
CA GLY A 156 -13.05 2.91 -24.11
C GLY A 156 -14.00 2.93 -25.32
N GLU A 157 -14.24 1.78 -25.96
CA GLU A 157 -15.22 1.65 -27.05
C GLU A 157 -16.65 1.99 -26.60
N LEU A 158 -17.06 1.54 -25.39
CA LEU A 158 -18.38 1.85 -24.84
C LEU A 158 -18.56 3.33 -24.53
N MET A 159 -17.48 3.99 -24.05
CA MET A 159 -17.50 5.41 -23.74
C MET A 159 -17.57 6.32 -24.98
N GLN A 160 -17.22 5.81 -26.16
CA GLN A 160 -17.31 6.56 -27.43
C GLN A 160 -18.70 6.50 -28.06
N GLN A 161 -19.65 5.76 -27.51
CA GLN A 161 -21.01 5.72 -28.00
C GLN A 161 -21.75 7.05 -27.78
N PRO A 162 -22.75 7.39 -28.61
CA PRO A 162 -23.50 8.65 -28.45
C PRO A 162 -24.16 8.86 -27.10
N ASN A 163 -24.57 7.78 -26.43
CA ASN A 163 -25.14 7.78 -25.07
C ASN A 163 -24.43 6.71 -24.25
N PRO A 164 -23.22 7.00 -23.75
CA PRO A 164 -22.48 6.02 -23.00
C PRO A 164 -23.16 5.72 -21.65
N PRO A 165 -23.16 4.46 -21.19
CA PRO A 165 -23.80 4.07 -19.92
C PRO A 165 -23.09 4.61 -18.69
N PHE A 166 -21.86 5.14 -18.84
CA PHE A 166 -21.04 5.70 -17.79
C PHE A 166 -20.05 6.72 -18.36
N LEU A 167 -19.59 7.65 -17.54
CA LEU A 167 -18.62 8.69 -17.91
C LEU A 167 -17.15 8.20 -17.86
N GLY A 168 -16.90 7.11 -17.18
CA GLY A 168 -15.59 6.48 -17.06
C GLY A 168 -15.71 5.13 -16.38
N GLY A 169 -14.70 4.29 -16.59
CA GLY A 169 -14.59 2.99 -15.95
C GLY A 169 -13.17 2.46 -16.04
N SER A 170 -12.79 1.66 -15.08
CA SER A 170 -11.50 0.97 -15.08
C SER A 170 -11.63 -0.36 -14.36
N ILE A 171 -10.74 -1.27 -14.70
CA ILE A 171 -10.53 -2.51 -13.97
C ILE A 171 -9.05 -2.63 -13.63
N GLY A 172 -8.75 -3.21 -12.49
CA GLY A 172 -7.39 -3.51 -12.06
C GLY A 172 -7.39 -4.73 -11.14
N PHE A 173 -6.34 -5.54 -11.25
CA PHE A 173 -6.08 -6.69 -10.40
C PHE A 173 -4.80 -6.45 -9.60
#